data_3e287814b1721d3bc84f05ef6efdc1c2
#
_entry.id   3e287814b1721d3bc84f05ef6efdc1c2
#
_cell.length_a   1.000
_cell.length_b   1.000
_cell.length_c   1.000
_cell.angle_alpha   90.00
_cell.angle_beta   90.00
_cell.angle_gamma   90.00
#
_symmetry.space_group_name_H-M   'P 1'
#
loop_
_entity.id
_entity.type
_entity.pdbx_description
1 polymer ?
#
loop_
_entity_poly.entity_id
_entity_poly.type
_entity_poly.pdbx_seq_one_letter_code
_entity_poly.pdbx_strand_id
1 'polypeptide(L)'
;MNLQTKPTIADASQAAQEASLLTSDLTSGRLLARNTLWSIASLAAPLLVALVAVPILIHSIGLDRFGVLSVAWMLIGYFSLFDFGIDQGLTKMVADRLATGEKQSIPPLVWSSLVLLLLFGIIAGGLMAILSPWIIERALKIPLSLQQESLTAFYWLSIGMPIALVTSGARGVLEATQSFHLLSAVRIPLGIFNFAGPLMVLPFSKSLVPIFAVLVLGRLVGLFLHVRFMTHVLPSLRDSISFSYEVAKPVLHFGSWITVSNLVSPLMMNMDRFFIGALLSIAVVSYYSAPFEAVTKLLLIPGALGTVLFPAFAMSYHADRRRMAMLLARGSKYVLICIFPLALAIVAFAPDLLGRWLGPVFAGQSTGVLRWLTVGVFINCLAMLPAMLLHAVGRPDVPAKLHLLELPIYLVVIWFAVRNRGIEGAAWAWSFRIVLDALLIGIVTVRLLPETSRVFNTLLAASAAGIGLSYLVALPPSFTARAVVLLVLFTFFGWLAWRNLLEDVEKEYMRPKLTLRWYQQIIGRG
;
A
#
# COMPACT_ATOMS: atom_id res chain seq x y z
N MET A 1 31.90 31.17 -37.86
CA MET A 1 30.94 32.22 -37.49
C MET A 1 29.55 31.66 -37.79
N ASN A 2 29.02 30.85 -36.85
CA ASN A 2 27.70 30.23 -36.99
C ASN A 2 26.70 31.06 -36.16
N LEU A 3 25.86 31.78 -36.90
CA LEU A 3 24.71 32.51 -36.33
C LEU A 3 23.68 31.47 -35.84
N GLN A 4 23.59 31.23 -34.55
CA GLN A 4 22.45 30.57 -33.93
C GLN A 4 21.22 31.51 -34.11
N THR A 5 20.32 31.16 -35.01
CA THR A 5 19.01 31.81 -35.14
C THR A 5 18.24 31.62 -33.85
N LYS A 6 17.96 32.70 -33.13
CA LYS A 6 17.02 32.71 -32.00
C LYS A 6 15.66 32.18 -32.50
N PRO A 7 14.99 31.28 -31.74
CA PRO A 7 13.66 30.82 -32.12
C PRO A 7 12.71 32.03 -32.23
N THR A 8 11.94 32.07 -33.30
CA THR A 8 10.96 33.13 -33.54
C THR A 8 9.82 33.04 -32.54
N ILE A 9 9.16 34.17 -32.24
CA ILE A 9 7.98 34.22 -31.33
C ILE A 9 6.88 33.25 -31.80
N ALA A 10 6.81 32.96 -33.10
CA ALA A 10 5.91 31.97 -33.69
C ALA A 10 6.26 30.53 -33.27
N ASP A 11 7.56 30.18 -33.23
CA ASP A 11 8.03 28.84 -32.81
C ASP A 11 7.78 28.62 -31.32
N ALA A 12 7.95 29.67 -30.50
CA ALA A 12 7.63 29.60 -29.05
C ALA A 12 6.11 29.46 -28.78
N SER A 13 5.29 30.12 -29.61
CA SER A 13 3.82 30.01 -29.55
C SER A 13 3.33 28.64 -30.00
N GLN A 14 3.90 28.05 -31.05
CA GLN A 14 3.58 26.70 -31.49
C GLN A 14 4.00 25.65 -30.47
N ALA A 15 5.20 25.75 -29.88
CA ALA A 15 5.67 24.86 -28.84
C ALA A 15 4.81 24.95 -27.55
N ALA A 16 4.36 26.17 -27.18
CA ALA A 16 3.44 26.36 -26.06
C ALA A 16 2.04 25.80 -26.36
N GLN A 17 1.58 25.88 -27.60
CA GLN A 17 0.29 25.35 -28.02
C GLN A 17 0.32 23.81 -28.13
N GLU A 18 1.39 23.22 -28.63
CA GLU A 18 1.62 21.77 -28.61
C GLU A 18 1.78 21.23 -27.17
N ALA A 19 2.49 21.95 -26.30
CA ALA A 19 2.57 21.59 -24.88
C ALA A 19 1.21 21.69 -24.18
N SER A 20 0.37 22.68 -24.53
CA SER A 20 -0.98 22.82 -23.97
C SER A 20 -1.93 21.73 -24.49
N LEU A 21 -1.82 21.31 -25.73
CA LEU A 21 -2.60 20.21 -26.32
C LEU A 21 -2.17 18.86 -25.73
N LEU A 22 -0.87 18.63 -25.52
CA LEU A 22 -0.35 17.44 -24.84
C LEU A 22 -0.77 17.38 -23.38
N THR A 23 -0.79 18.50 -22.67
CA THR A 23 -1.26 18.56 -21.27
C THR A 23 -2.79 18.41 -21.16
N SER A 24 -3.57 18.89 -22.12
CA SER A 24 -5.03 18.73 -22.15
C SER A 24 -5.44 17.28 -22.43
N ASP A 25 -4.72 16.57 -23.28
CA ASP A 25 -4.96 15.14 -23.54
C ASP A 25 -4.56 14.27 -22.34
N LEU A 26 -3.46 14.58 -21.65
CA LEU A 26 -3.01 13.86 -20.45
C LEU A 26 -3.91 14.09 -19.23
N THR A 27 -4.66 15.19 -19.18
CA THR A 27 -5.61 15.51 -18.10
C THR A 27 -7.07 15.18 -18.46
N SER A 28 -7.32 14.55 -19.61
CA SER A 28 -8.68 14.16 -20.00
C SER A 28 -9.28 13.22 -18.94
N GLY A 29 -10.46 13.53 -18.41
CA GLY A 29 -11.13 12.78 -17.36
C GLY A 29 -11.30 11.28 -17.71
N ARG A 30 -11.37 10.96 -19.02
CA ARG A 30 -11.46 9.59 -19.55
C ARG A 30 -10.15 8.82 -19.38
N LEU A 31 -9.01 9.47 -19.60
CA LEU A 31 -7.68 8.86 -19.43
C LEU A 31 -7.37 8.65 -17.94
N LEU A 32 -7.69 9.65 -17.10
CA LEU A 32 -7.57 9.54 -15.64
C LEU A 32 -8.45 8.42 -15.10
N ALA A 33 -9.71 8.33 -15.51
CA ALA A 33 -10.62 7.25 -15.09
C ALA A 33 -10.10 5.87 -15.52
N ARG A 34 -9.60 5.73 -16.75
CA ARG A 34 -9.02 4.47 -17.25
C ARG A 34 -7.77 4.09 -16.46
N ASN A 35 -6.87 5.02 -16.19
CA ASN A 35 -5.65 4.76 -15.43
C ASN A 35 -5.97 4.40 -13.98
N THR A 36 -6.97 5.03 -13.38
CA THR A 36 -7.47 4.70 -12.03
C THR A 36 -8.06 3.29 -12.00
N LEU A 37 -8.87 2.91 -13.00
CA LEU A 37 -9.42 1.55 -13.11
C LEU A 37 -8.31 0.49 -13.23
N TRP A 38 -7.28 0.73 -14.06
CA TRP A 38 -6.13 -0.17 -14.17
C TRP A 38 -5.34 -0.25 -12.86
N SER A 39 -5.17 0.86 -12.15
CA SER A 39 -4.52 0.88 -10.84
C SER A 39 -5.32 0.08 -9.80
N ILE A 40 -6.65 0.26 -9.74
CA ILE A 40 -7.53 -0.52 -8.86
C ILE A 40 -7.48 -2.01 -9.23
N ALA A 41 -7.58 -2.36 -10.50
CA ALA A 41 -7.49 -3.75 -10.95
C ALA A 41 -6.15 -4.39 -10.58
N SER A 42 -5.05 -3.64 -10.68
CA SER A 42 -3.71 -4.14 -10.31
C SER A 42 -3.55 -4.44 -8.82
N LEU A 43 -4.35 -3.82 -7.98
CA LEU A 43 -4.38 -4.05 -6.54
C LEU A 43 -5.42 -5.12 -6.15
N ALA A 44 -6.59 -5.12 -6.81
CA ALA A 44 -7.70 -6.02 -6.48
C ALA A 44 -7.48 -7.46 -6.99
N ALA A 45 -6.92 -7.63 -8.18
CA ALA A 45 -6.75 -8.97 -8.76
C ALA A 45 -5.85 -9.90 -7.92
N PRO A 46 -4.66 -9.47 -7.44
CA PRO A 46 -3.86 -10.28 -6.51
C PRO A 46 -4.58 -10.61 -5.19
N LEU A 47 -5.42 -9.68 -4.71
CA LEU A 47 -6.18 -9.89 -3.48
C LEU A 47 -7.21 -11.02 -3.61
N LEU A 48 -7.94 -11.06 -4.72
CA LEU A 48 -8.91 -12.13 -4.98
C LEU A 48 -8.22 -13.50 -5.03
N VAL A 49 -7.04 -13.55 -5.65
CA VAL A 49 -6.22 -14.78 -5.68
C VAL A 49 -5.73 -15.13 -4.27
N ALA A 50 -5.29 -14.16 -3.48
CA ALA A 50 -4.83 -14.38 -2.11
C ALA A 50 -5.93 -14.97 -1.21
N LEU A 51 -7.19 -14.51 -1.35
CA LEU A 51 -8.32 -15.02 -0.58
C LEU A 51 -8.52 -16.55 -0.77
N VAL A 52 -8.23 -17.06 -1.96
CA VAL A 52 -8.33 -18.49 -2.27
C VAL A 52 -7.00 -19.21 -1.96
N ALA A 53 -5.86 -18.59 -2.30
CA ALA A 53 -4.55 -19.20 -2.18
C ALA A 53 -4.12 -19.41 -0.72
N VAL A 54 -4.38 -18.45 0.16
CA VAL A 54 -3.94 -18.49 1.56
C VAL A 54 -4.49 -19.71 2.32
N PRO A 55 -5.81 -20.01 2.28
CA PRO A 55 -6.34 -21.22 2.91
C PRO A 55 -5.72 -22.50 2.36
N ILE A 56 -5.59 -22.60 1.04
CA ILE A 56 -5.01 -23.78 0.38
C ILE A 56 -3.56 -23.98 0.81
N LEU A 57 -2.77 -22.90 0.86
CA LEU A 57 -1.38 -22.95 1.33
C LEU A 57 -1.31 -23.42 2.78
N ILE A 58 -2.09 -22.81 3.69
CA ILE A 58 -2.08 -23.19 5.10
C ILE A 58 -2.41 -24.68 5.29
N HIS A 59 -3.45 -25.18 4.61
CA HIS A 59 -3.84 -26.60 4.72
C HIS A 59 -2.81 -27.55 4.08
N SER A 60 -2.11 -27.11 3.02
CA SER A 60 -1.20 -27.98 2.28
C SER A 60 0.20 -28.05 2.86
N ILE A 61 0.79 -26.91 3.28
CA ILE A 61 2.17 -26.84 3.79
C ILE A 61 2.25 -26.78 5.32
N GLY A 62 1.13 -26.54 5.99
CA GLY A 62 1.04 -26.43 7.46
C GLY A 62 1.40 -25.02 7.97
N LEU A 63 1.07 -24.80 9.26
CA LEU A 63 1.18 -23.48 9.90
C LEU A 63 2.62 -23.00 10.02
N ASP A 64 3.57 -23.87 10.35
CA ASP A 64 4.97 -23.50 10.52
C ASP A 64 5.58 -23.00 9.22
N ARG A 65 5.41 -23.75 8.12
CA ARG A 65 5.89 -23.33 6.79
C ARG A 65 5.17 -22.08 6.29
N PHE A 66 3.86 -21.96 6.51
CA PHE A 66 3.13 -20.74 6.15
C PHE A 66 3.60 -19.54 6.99
N GLY A 67 3.94 -19.72 8.26
CA GLY A 67 4.55 -18.70 9.11
C GLY A 67 5.88 -18.19 8.53
N VAL A 68 6.77 -19.09 8.11
CA VAL A 68 8.04 -18.74 7.44
C VAL A 68 7.77 -17.99 6.15
N LEU A 69 6.83 -18.44 5.31
CA LEU A 69 6.45 -17.78 4.07
C LEU A 69 5.88 -16.38 4.33
N SER A 70 5.09 -16.20 5.38
CA SER A 70 4.54 -14.89 5.78
C SER A 70 5.64 -13.91 6.21
N VAL A 71 6.64 -14.37 6.96
CA VAL A 71 7.82 -13.57 7.32
C VAL A 71 8.61 -13.21 6.07
N ALA A 72 8.75 -14.14 5.13
CA ALA A 72 9.43 -13.87 3.87
C ALA A 72 8.70 -12.82 3.02
N TRP A 73 7.37 -12.88 2.91
CA TRP A 73 6.58 -11.84 2.23
C TRP A 73 6.75 -10.46 2.91
N MET A 74 6.83 -10.45 4.24
CA MET A 74 7.14 -9.24 5.00
C MET A 74 8.53 -8.70 4.59
N LEU A 75 9.58 -9.53 4.63
CA LEU A 75 10.94 -9.15 4.27
C LEU A 75 11.05 -8.66 2.82
N ILE A 76 10.31 -9.29 1.91
CA ILE A 76 10.19 -8.85 0.52
C ILE A 76 9.67 -7.40 0.42
N GLY A 77 8.71 -7.03 1.27
CA GLY A 77 8.20 -5.67 1.36
C GLY A 77 9.26 -4.66 1.80
N TYR A 78 10.26 -5.11 2.57
CA TYR A 78 11.38 -4.27 3.01
C TYR A 78 12.50 -4.11 2.00
N PHE A 79 12.51 -4.84 0.89
CA PHE A 79 13.56 -4.70 -0.12
C PHE A 79 13.66 -3.29 -0.67
N SER A 80 12.54 -2.57 -0.76
CA SER A 80 12.52 -1.18 -1.18
C SER A 80 13.24 -0.22 -0.21
N LEU A 81 13.54 -0.63 1.03
CA LEU A 81 14.33 0.20 1.94
C LEU A 81 15.79 0.30 1.52
N PHE A 82 16.27 -0.72 0.81
CA PHE A 82 17.66 -0.79 0.37
C PHE A 82 17.90 -0.12 -0.99
N ASP A 83 16.87 0.45 -1.61
CA ASP A 83 17.02 1.25 -2.84
C ASP A 83 17.47 2.69 -2.55
N PHE A 84 17.47 3.09 -1.28
CA PHE A 84 17.87 4.41 -0.82
C PHE A 84 17.20 5.56 -1.58
N GLY A 85 15.92 5.35 -1.98
CA GLY A 85 15.12 6.32 -2.73
C GLY A 85 15.63 6.61 -4.14
N ILE A 86 16.53 5.76 -4.66
CA ILE A 86 17.09 5.91 -6.01
C ILE A 86 15.98 5.75 -7.06
N ASP A 87 15.03 4.85 -6.86
CA ASP A 87 13.90 4.64 -7.78
C ASP A 87 13.07 5.93 -7.95
N GLN A 88 12.75 6.62 -6.87
CA GLN A 88 12.01 7.89 -6.88
C GLN A 88 12.85 9.04 -7.43
N GLY A 89 14.15 9.08 -7.07
CA GLY A 89 15.11 10.04 -7.61
C GLY A 89 15.27 9.90 -9.12
N LEU A 90 15.42 8.66 -9.60
CA LEU A 90 15.52 8.33 -11.01
C LEU A 90 14.24 8.73 -11.76
N THR A 91 13.06 8.36 -11.22
CA THR A 91 11.76 8.72 -11.80
C THR A 91 11.64 10.23 -11.99
N LYS A 92 11.96 11.01 -10.96
CA LYS A 92 11.91 12.47 -11.02
C LYS A 92 12.89 13.02 -12.06
N MET A 93 14.16 12.63 -12.00
CA MET A 93 15.19 13.19 -12.88
C MET A 93 14.99 12.80 -14.34
N VAL A 94 14.46 11.60 -14.63
CA VAL A 94 14.09 11.21 -16.01
C VAL A 94 12.91 12.05 -16.48
N ALA A 95 11.88 12.27 -15.65
CA ALA A 95 10.75 13.12 -16.00
C ALA A 95 11.18 14.57 -16.27
N ASP A 96 12.06 15.13 -15.43
CA ASP A 96 12.60 16.49 -15.60
C ASP A 96 13.37 16.62 -16.93
N ARG A 97 14.24 15.64 -17.27
CA ARG A 97 15.01 15.67 -18.52
C ARG A 97 14.13 15.46 -19.77
N LEU A 98 13.07 14.69 -19.65
CA LEU A 98 12.07 14.56 -20.73
C LEU A 98 11.35 15.90 -20.96
N ALA A 99 11.00 16.61 -19.89
CA ALA A 99 10.33 17.91 -19.96
C ALA A 99 11.25 19.03 -20.52
N THR A 100 12.55 19.00 -20.18
CA THR A 100 13.55 19.99 -20.69
C THR A 100 14.09 19.63 -22.07
N GLY A 101 13.75 18.45 -22.62
CA GLY A 101 14.23 18.01 -23.93
C GLY A 101 15.66 17.44 -23.93
N GLU A 102 16.28 17.25 -22.78
CA GLU A 102 17.66 16.72 -22.61
C GLU A 102 17.75 15.19 -22.78
N LYS A 103 17.19 14.67 -23.86
CA LYS A 103 17.05 13.22 -24.11
C LYS A 103 18.38 12.48 -24.14
N GLN A 104 19.48 13.12 -24.57
CA GLN A 104 20.81 12.51 -24.65
C GLN A 104 21.43 12.20 -23.28
N SER A 105 21.02 12.89 -22.24
CA SER A 105 21.51 12.70 -20.86
C SER A 105 20.75 11.59 -20.09
N ILE A 106 19.64 11.08 -20.63
CA ILE A 106 18.82 10.04 -19.99
C ILE A 106 19.54 8.67 -19.92
N PRO A 107 20.15 8.12 -20.99
CA PRO A 107 20.77 6.81 -20.93
C PRO A 107 21.86 6.69 -19.85
N PRO A 108 22.86 7.60 -19.75
CA PRO A 108 23.84 7.53 -18.67
C PRO A 108 23.21 7.59 -17.27
N LEU A 109 22.15 8.39 -17.08
CA LEU A 109 21.44 8.47 -15.82
C LEU A 109 20.77 7.15 -15.43
N VAL A 110 20.02 6.55 -16.36
CA VAL A 110 19.29 5.30 -16.13
C VAL A 110 20.24 4.17 -15.84
N TRP A 111 21.25 3.93 -16.70
CA TRP A 111 22.18 2.82 -16.51
C TRP A 111 23.03 2.97 -15.25
N SER A 112 23.51 4.19 -14.93
CA SER A 112 24.24 4.44 -13.70
C SER A 112 23.40 4.16 -12.46
N SER A 113 22.12 4.56 -12.47
CA SER A 113 21.20 4.29 -11.37
C SER A 113 20.87 2.80 -11.22
N LEU A 114 20.68 2.07 -12.33
CA LEU A 114 20.46 0.61 -12.30
C LEU A 114 21.69 -0.15 -11.78
N VAL A 115 22.90 0.27 -12.14
CA VAL A 115 24.14 -0.31 -11.60
C VAL A 115 24.25 -0.06 -10.09
N LEU A 116 23.93 1.13 -9.60
CA LEU A 116 23.89 1.41 -8.17
C LEU A 116 22.85 0.54 -7.45
N LEU A 117 21.63 0.42 -8.00
CA LEU A 117 20.59 -0.45 -7.46
C LEU A 117 21.02 -1.91 -7.44
N LEU A 118 21.75 -2.38 -8.46
CA LEU A 118 22.32 -3.72 -8.48
C LEU A 118 23.35 -3.90 -7.36
N LEU A 119 24.28 -2.95 -7.20
CA LEU A 119 25.30 -2.99 -6.13
C LEU A 119 24.66 -3.01 -4.74
N PHE A 120 23.70 -2.12 -4.48
CA PHE A 120 22.97 -2.11 -3.21
C PHE A 120 22.16 -3.39 -3.01
N GLY A 121 21.58 -3.92 -4.07
CA GLY A 121 20.88 -5.22 -4.04
C GLY A 121 21.79 -6.38 -3.69
N ILE A 122 23.02 -6.41 -4.23
CA ILE A 122 24.04 -7.43 -3.92
C ILE A 122 24.48 -7.28 -2.45
N ILE A 123 24.73 -6.06 -1.98
CA ILE A 123 25.11 -5.80 -0.59
C ILE A 123 23.97 -6.23 0.36
N ALA A 124 22.74 -5.83 0.08
CA ALA A 124 21.58 -6.17 0.88
C ALA A 124 21.28 -7.68 0.87
N GLY A 125 21.39 -8.33 -0.31
CA GLY A 125 21.26 -9.78 -0.44
C GLY A 125 22.37 -10.53 0.30
N GLY A 126 23.61 -10.07 0.20
CA GLY A 126 24.75 -10.61 0.97
C GLY A 126 24.55 -10.48 2.47
N LEU A 127 24.11 -9.30 2.94
CA LEU A 127 23.79 -9.07 4.35
C LEU A 127 22.64 -9.99 4.82
N MET A 128 21.60 -10.14 4.00
CA MET A 128 20.49 -11.06 4.29
C MET A 128 20.96 -12.50 4.38
N ALA A 129 21.81 -12.94 3.45
CA ALA A 129 22.37 -14.30 3.47
C ALA A 129 23.22 -14.56 4.72
N ILE A 130 24.06 -13.59 5.13
CA ILE A 130 24.89 -13.66 6.33
C ILE A 130 24.03 -13.69 7.61
N LEU A 131 22.94 -12.91 7.64
CA LEU A 131 22.05 -12.86 8.80
C LEU A 131 21.04 -14.01 8.86
N SER A 132 20.78 -14.70 7.75
CA SER A 132 19.79 -15.79 7.67
C SER A 132 19.96 -16.89 8.71
N PRO A 133 21.17 -17.41 8.99
CA PRO A 133 21.36 -18.42 10.04
C PRO A 133 20.95 -17.88 11.41
N TRP A 134 21.38 -16.68 11.75
CA TRP A 134 21.01 -16.04 13.03
C TRP A 134 19.49 -15.80 13.16
N ILE A 135 18.85 -15.33 12.07
CA ILE A 135 17.40 -15.10 12.03
C ILE A 135 16.64 -16.41 12.25
N ILE A 136 17.03 -17.48 11.57
CA ILE A 136 16.31 -18.75 11.57
C ILE A 136 16.58 -19.57 12.84
N GLU A 137 17.84 -19.64 13.26
CA GLU A 137 18.22 -20.49 14.39
C GLU A 137 18.01 -19.84 15.75
N ARG A 138 18.16 -18.50 15.84
CA ARG A 138 18.16 -17.77 17.11
C ARG A 138 17.06 -16.73 17.24
N ALA A 139 16.75 -15.97 16.21
CA ALA A 139 15.79 -14.88 16.31
C ALA A 139 14.33 -15.35 16.18
N LEU A 140 14.05 -16.32 15.31
CA LEU A 140 12.73 -16.90 15.12
C LEU A 140 12.69 -18.31 15.74
N LYS A 141 11.60 -18.63 16.45
CA LYS A 141 11.39 -19.96 17.05
C LYS A 141 10.89 -20.94 15.97
N ILE A 142 11.75 -21.25 15.00
CA ILE A 142 11.48 -22.22 13.94
C ILE A 142 11.82 -23.61 14.45
N PRO A 143 10.92 -24.63 14.29
CA PRO A 143 11.21 -26.01 14.64
C PRO A 143 12.51 -26.50 14.00
N LEU A 144 13.32 -27.28 14.75
CA LEU A 144 14.62 -27.81 14.26
C LEU A 144 14.50 -28.54 12.92
N SER A 145 13.40 -29.28 12.74
CA SER A 145 13.12 -30.01 11.49
C SER A 145 12.93 -29.10 10.26
N LEU A 146 12.61 -27.82 10.46
CA LEU A 146 12.38 -26.86 9.38
C LEU A 146 13.51 -25.83 9.21
N GLN A 147 14.48 -25.78 10.12
CA GLN A 147 15.54 -24.77 10.09
C GLN A 147 16.38 -24.86 8.81
N GLN A 148 16.83 -26.04 8.41
CA GLN A 148 17.62 -26.23 7.19
C GLN A 148 16.83 -25.88 5.92
N GLU A 149 15.56 -26.29 5.87
CA GLU A 149 14.66 -25.95 4.76
C GLU A 149 14.43 -24.43 4.67
N SER A 150 14.18 -23.79 5.81
CA SER A 150 13.97 -22.34 5.90
C SER A 150 15.24 -21.57 5.55
N LEU A 151 16.41 -22.03 5.96
CA LEU A 151 17.70 -21.42 5.64
C LEU A 151 17.95 -21.40 4.12
N THR A 152 17.73 -22.53 3.47
CA THR A 152 17.86 -22.63 2.01
C THR A 152 16.85 -21.72 1.28
N ALA A 153 15.62 -21.64 1.79
CA ALA A 153 14.60 -20.75 1.26
C ALA A 153 15.00 -19.26 1.40
N PHE A 154 15.60 -18.86 2.52
CA PHE A 154 16.10 -17.50 2.74
C PHE A 154 17.31 -17.15 1.85
N TYR A 155 18.15 -18.12 1.50
CA TYR A 155 19.19 -17.90 0.49
C TYR A 155 18.59 -17.61 -0.90
N TRP A 156 17.51 -18.29 -1.30
CA TRP A 156 16.75 -17.90 -2.50
C TRP A 156 16.22 -16.48 -2.40
N LEU A 157 15.68 -16.09 -1.24
CA LEU A 157 15.20 -14.74 -0.99
C LEU A 157 16.31 -13.70 -1.14
N SER A 158 17.51 -14.00 -0.64
CA SER A 158 18.69 -13.14 -0.75
C SER A 158 19.08 -12.88 -2.21
N ILE A 159 19.00 -13.89 -3.08
CA ILE A 159 19.18 -13.76 -4.53
C ILE A 159 18.09 -12.87 -5.15
N GLY A 160 16.89 -12.89 -4.59
CA GLY A 160 15.77 -12.05 -5.04
C GLY A 160 15.96 -10.54 -4.79
N MET A 161 16.84 -10.13 -3.86
CA MET A 161 17.05 -8.72 -3.51
C MET A 161 17.62 -7.87 -4.65
N PRO A 162 18.75 -8.21 -5.27
CA PRO A 162 19.26 -7.43 -6.40
C PRO A 162 18.28 -7.37 -7.57
N ILE A 163 17.55 -8.45 -7.83
CA ILE A 163 16.51 -8.51 -8.86
C ILE A 163 15.41 -7.49 -8.57
N ALA A 164 14.94 -7.43 -7.31
CA ALA A 164 13.87 -6.54 -6.89
C ALA A 164 14.29 -5.06 -6.99
N LEU A 165 15.53 -4.72 -6.56
CA LEU A 165 16.00 -3.35 -6.59
C LEU A 165 16.21 -2.85 -8.03
N VAL A 166 16.81 -3.65 -8.90
CA VAL A 166 16.94 -3.28 -10.33
C VAL A 166 15.57 -3.14 -10.99
N THR A 167 14.61 -4.01 -10.63
CA THR A 167 13.23 -3.91 -11.12
C THR A 167 12.56 -2.60 -10.68
N SER A 168 12.80 -2.11 -9.44
CA SER A 168 12.24 -0.84 -8.98
C SER A 168 12.73 0.33 -9.83
N GLY A 169 14.03 0.38 -10.15
CA GLY A 169 14.60 1.41 -11.04
C GLY A 169 14.01 1.37 -12.46
N ALA A 170 13.89 0.19 -13.06
CA ALA A 170 13.30 0.03 -14.39
C ALA A 170 11.81 0.44 -14.40
N ARG A 171 11.07 0.15 -13.30
CA ARG A 171 9.71 0.62 -13.07
C ARG A 171 9.66 2.14 -12.99
N GLY A 172 10.57 2.77 -12.24
CA GLY A 172 10.65 4.22 -12.11
C GLY A 172 10.79 4.95 -13.45
N VAL A 173 11.55 4.39 -14.41
CA VAL A 173 11.64 4.92 -15.77
C VAL A 173 10.30 4.84 -16.51
N LEU A 174 9.56 3.74 -16.38
CA LEU A 174 8.23 3.60 -16.98
C LEU A 174 7.20 4.54 -16.34
N GLU A 175 7.31 4.81 -15.04
CA GLU A 175 6.51 5.81 -14.32
C GLU A 175 6.81 7.23 -14.82
N ALA A 176 8.09 7.57 -14.98
CA ALA A 176 8.53 8.86 -15.52
C ALA A 176 7.99 9.13 -16.94
N THR A 177 7.88 8.10 -17.76
CA THR A 177 7.31 8.16 -19.11
C THR A 177 5.78 8.00 -19.14
N GLN A 178 5.12 7.97 -17.98
CA GLN A 178 3.67 7.77 -17.82
C GLN A 178 3.10 6.51 -18.52
N SER A 179 3.93 5.49 -18.70
CA SER A 179 3.57 4.23 -19.37
C SER A 179 2.80 3.27 -18.44
N PHE A 180 1.74 3.76 -17.78
CA PHE A 180 0.99 3.03 -16.75
C PHE A 180 0.31 1.76 -17.28
N HIS A 181 -0.04 1.70 -18.55
CA HIS A 181 -0.61 0.50 -19.16
C HIS A 181 0.41 -0.66 -19.22
N LEU A 182 1.68 -0.37 -19.54
CA LEU A 182 2.77 -1.36 -19.53
C LEU A 182 3.10 -1.80 -18.10
N LEU A 183 3.13 -0.85 -17.16
CA LEU A 183 3.29 -1.16 -15.75
C LEU A 183 2.21 -2.11 -15.23
N SER A 184 0.94 -1.83 -15.54
CA SER A 184 -0.18 -2.67 -15.12
C SER A 184 -0.14 -4.04 -15.79
N ALA A 185 0.27 -4.12 -17.06
CA ALA A 185 0.41 -5.39 -17.80
C ALA A 185 1.45 -6.34 -17.17
N VAL A 186 2.45 -5.81 -16.46
CA VAL A 186 3.42 -6.61 -15.71
C VAL A 186 2.98 -6.82 -14.26
N ARG A 187 2.50 -5.77 -13.61
CA ARG A 187 2.17 -5.77 -12.17
C ARG A 187 1.02 -6.70 -11.84
N ILE A 188 -0.02 -6.76 -12.68
CA ILE A 188 -1.18 -7.64 -12.44
C ILE A 188 -0.79 -9.11 -12.48
N PRO A 189 -0.16 -9.65 -13.54
CA PRO A 189 0.26 -11.06 -13.57
C PRO A 189 1.26 -11.41 -12.46
N LEU A 190 2.24 -10.55 -12.18
CA LEU A 190 3.21 -10.79 -11.11
C LEU A 190 2.58 -10.75 -9.72
N GLY A 191 1.62 -9.85 -9.48
CA GLY A 191 0.87 -9.80 -8.24
C GLY A 191 0.03 -11.07 -8.01
N ILE A 192 -0.62 -11.56 -9.06
CA ILE A 192 -1.33 -12.85 -9.06
C ILE A 192 -0.34 -13.99 -8.81
N PHE A 193 0.78 -14.01 -9.52
CA PHE A 193 1.80 -15.05 -9.42
C PHE A 193 2.44 -15.13 -8.03
N ASN A 194 2.52 -14.03 -7.30
CA ASN A 194 3.02 -14.02 -5.92
C ASN A 194 2.23 -14.96 -4.98
N PHE A 195 0.95 -15.18 -5.25
CA PHE A 195 0.10 -16.12 -4.52
C PHE A 195 -0.16 -17.41 -5.27
N ALA A 196 -0.33 -17.36 -6.59
CA ALA A 196 -0.56 -18.53 -7.42
C ALA A 196 0.70 -19.37 -7.64
N GLY A 197 1.89 -18.75 -7.71
CA GLY A 197 3.17 -19.44 -7.88
C GLY A 197 3.43 -20.52 -6.83
N PRO A 198 3.31 -20.21 -5.51
CA PRO A 198 3.35 -21.21 -4.46
C PRO A 198 2.35 -22.37 -4.66
N LEU A 199 1.12 -22.09 -5.10
CA LEU A 199 0.12 -23.13 -5.37
C LEU A 199 0.52 -24.06 -6.51
N MET A 200 1.18 -23.54 -7.54
CA MET A 200 1.66 -24.34 -8.69
C MET A 200 2.75 -25.33 -8.27
N VAL A 201 3.46 -25.10 -7.17
CA VAL A 201 4.47 -25.98 -6.62
C VAL A 201 3.88 -27.13 -5.81
N LEU A 202 2.73 -26.93 -5.16
CA LEU A 202 2.13 -27.89 -4.23
C LEU A 202 1.92 -29.33 -4.77
N PRO A 203 1.56 -29.55 -6.05
CA PRO A 203 1.41 -30.89 -6.61
C PRO A 203 2.74 -31.66 -6.64
N PHE A 204 3.88 -30.95 -6.67
CA PHE A 204 5.22 -31.54 -6.79
C PHE A 204 5.96 -31.56 -5.46
N SER A 205 5.78 -30.54 -4.62
CA SER A 205 6.49 -30.43 -3.35
C SER A 205 5.76 -29.53 -2.35
N LYS A 206 5.78 -29.93 -1.08
CA LYS A 206 5.30 -29.11 0.05
C LYS A 206 6.44 -28.34 0.73
N SER A 207 7.66 -28.42 0.21
CA SER A 207 8.82 -27.74 0.77
C SER A 207 8.82 -26.24 0.41
N LEU A 208 9.39 -25.43 1.33
CA LEU A 208 9.57 -23.98 1.12
C LEU A 208 10.58 -23.68 0.00
N VAL A 209 11.59 -24.53 -0.18
CA VAL A 209 12.68 -24.26 -1.13
C VAL A 209 12.19 -24.05 -2.55
N PRO A 210 11.42 -24.98 -3.18
CA PRO A 210 10.89 -24.75 -4.52
C PRO A 210 9.84 -23.64 -4.56
N ILE A 211 9.11 -23.38 -3.47
CA ILE A 211 8.17 -22.24 -3.40
C ILE A 211 8.94 -20.93 -3.54
N PHE A 212 10.04 -20.75 -2.81
CA PHE A 212 10.85 -19.53 -2.90
C PHE A 212 11.58 -19.42 -4.24
N ALA A 213 12.07 -20.55 -4.78
CA ALA A 213 12.69 -20.58 -6.11
C ALA A 213 11.72 -20.08 -7.19
N VAL A 214 10.46 -20.54 -7.17
CA VAL A 214 9.41 -20.07 -8.10
C VAL A 214 9.09 -18.59 -7.91
N LEU A 215 9.05 -18.09 -6.68
CA LEU A 215 8.84 -16.66 -6.42
C LEU A 215 9.99 -15.81 -6.96
N VAL A 216 11.24 -16.26 -6.81
CA VAL A 216 12.42 -15.57 -7.38
C VAL A 216 12.43 -15.64 -8.90
N LEU A 217 12.04 -16.77 -9.49
CA LEU A 217 11.88 -16.90 -10.94
C LEU A 217 10.84 -15.91 -11.49
N GLY A 218 9.69 -15.78 -10.80
CA GLY A 218 8.69 -14.75 -11.14
C GLY A 218 9.25 -13.32 -11.13
N ARG A 219 10.14 -13.01 -10.17
CA ARG A 219 10.84 -11.72 -10.13
C ARG A 219 11.81 -11.53 -11.29
N LEU A 220 12.54 -12.57 -11.68
CA LEU A 220 13.42 -12.54 -12.88
C LEU A 220 12.61 -12.25 -14.15
N VAL A 221 11.47 -12.93 -14.32
CA VAL A 221 10.55 -12.64 -15.43
C VAL A 221 10.06 -11.19 -15.37
N GLY A 222 9.70 -10.72 -14.17
CA GLY A 222 9.32 -9.33 -13.94
C GLY A 222 10.41 -8.34 -14.32
N LEU A 223 11.64 -8.56 -13.90
CA LEU A 223 12.80 -7.75 -14.27
C LEU A 223 12.98 -7.70 -15.79
N PHE A 224 12.98 -8.86 -16.43
CA PHE A 224 13.11 -8.97 -17.89
C PHE A 224 12.03 -8.15 -18.62
N LEU A 225 10.77 -8.25 -18.20
CA LEU A 225 9.66 -7.52 -18.81
C LEU A 225 9.79 -6.00 -18.58
N HIS A 226 10.15 -5.56 -17.37
CA HIS A 226 10.35 -4.13 -17.09
C HIS A 226 11.49 -3.54 -17.92
N VAL A 227 12.63 -4.22 -18.00
CA VAL A 227 13.77 -3.78 -18.83
C VAL A 227 13.38 -3.78 -20.31
N ARG A 228 12.67 -4.81 -20.80
CA ARG A 228 12.19 -4.90 -22.18
C ARG A 228 11.25 -3.74 -22.56
N PHE A 229 10.31 -3.41 -21.64
CA PHE A 229 9.39 -2.30 -21.87
C PHE A 229 10.07 -0.94 -21.73
N MET A 230 10.95 -0.77 -20.76
CA MET A 230 11.76 0.44 -20.59
C MET A 230 12.55 0.77 -21.86
N THR A 231 13.24 -0.22 -22.41
CA THR A 231 14.02 -0.06 -23.66
C THR A 231 13.14 0.04 -24.91
N HIS A 232 11.87 -0.35 -24.84
CA HIS A 232 10.90 -0.13 -25.92
C HIS A 232 10.38 1.31 -25.91
N VAL A 233 10.09 1.85 -24.72
CA VAL A 233 9.57 3.23 -24.56
C VAL A 233 10.66 4.28 -24.79
N LEU A 234 11.90 3.97 -24.40
CA LEU A 234 13.08 4.82 -24.60
C LEU A 234 14.14 4.05 -25.41
N PRO A 235 14.05 4.04 -26.74
CA PRO A 235 15.00 3.31 -27.60
C PRO A 235 16.45 3.75 -27.42
N SER A 236 16.70 5.02 -27.08
CA SER A 236 18.04 5.56 -26.81
C SER A 236 18.81 4.82 -25.72
N LEU A 237 18.11 4.10 -24.84
CA LEU A 237 18.73 3.24 -23.82
C LEU A 237 19.48 2.04 -24.40
N ARG A 238 19.23 1.67 -25.66
CA ARG A 238 19.92 0.56 -26.33
C ARG A 238 21.26 0.97 -26.91
N ASP A 239 21.39 2.24 -27.26
CA ASP A 239 22.52 2.73 -28.06
C ASP A 239 23.74 3.07 -27.19
N SER A 240 23.55 3.34 -25.89
CA SER A 240 24.63 3.70 -25.00
C SER A 240 24.42 3.14 -23.59
N ILE A 241 25.14 2.08 -23.25
CA ILE A 241 25.26 1.60 -21.88
C ILE A 241 26.52 2.23 -21.30
N SER A 242 26.34 3.25 -20.45
CA SER A 242 27.46 3.95 -19.83
C SER A 242 27.22 4.17 -18.35
N PHE A 243 28.26 4.00 -17.54
CA PHE A 243 28.24 4.32 -16.13
C PHE A 243 28.99 5.63 -15.88
N SER A 244 28.37 6.57 -15.16
CA SER A 244 29.00 7.79 -14.70
C SER A 244 28.54 8.09 -13.28
N TYR A 245 29.48 8.09 -12.33
CA TYR A 245 29.22 8.42 -10.93
C TYR A 245 28.72 9.87 -10.77
N GLU A 246 29.27 10.81 -11.54
CA GLU A 246 28.87 12.22 -11.48
C GLU A 246 27.40 12.40 -11.84
N VAL A 247 26.88 11.58 -12.77
CA VAL A 247 25.47 11.59 -13.16
C VAL A 247 24.57 10.92 -12.12
N ALA A 248 25.09 9.91 -11.41
CA ALA A 248 24.38 9.16 -10.38
C ALA A 248 24.33 9.89 -9.01
N LYS A 249 25.36 10.70 -8.70
CA LYS A 249 25.49 11.42 -7.42
C LYS A 249 24.28 12.30 -7.04
N PRO A 250 23.66 13.07 -7.95
CA PRO A 250 22.44 13.82 -7.64
C PRO A 250 21.25 12.92 -7.28
N VAL A 251 21.13 11.72 -7.92
CA VAL A 251 20.09 10.75 -7.61
C VAL A 251 20.24 10.21 -6.19
N LEU A 252 21.47 9.88 -5.79
CA LEU A 252 21.80 9.45 -4.43
C LEU A 252 21.50 10.53 -3.39
N HIS A 253 21.87 11.77 -3.67
CA HIS A 253 21.61 12.88 -2.75
C HIS A 253 20.12 13.14 -2.56
N PHE A 254 19.36 13.12 -3.64
CA PHE A 254 17.90 13.26 -3.57
C PHE A 254 17.24 12.06 -2.86
N GLY A 255 17.70 10.84 -3.18
CA GLY A 255 17.18 9.60 -2.61
C GLY A 255 17.43 9.46 -1.10
N SER A 256 18.57 9.94 -0.60
CA SER A 256 18.94 9.79 0.82
C SER A 256 17.92 10.41 1.80
N TRP A 257 17.33 11.55 1.46
CA TRP A 257 16.26 12.17 2.25
C TRP A 257 14.96 11.35 2.25
N ILE A 258 14.65 10.74 1.11
CA ILE A 258 13.46 9.88 0.97
C ILE A 258 13.64 8.59 1.78
N THR A 259 14.85 8.05 1.83
CA THR A 259 15.19 6.83 2.58
C THR A 259 14.82 6.93 4.06
N VAL A 260 15.10 8.06 4.71
CA VAL A 260 14.76 8.25 6.14
C VAL A 260 13.26 8.09 6.35
N SER A 261 12.44 8.69 5.49
CA SER A 261 10.97 8.58 5.59
C SER A 261 10.48 7.17 5.27
N ASN A 262 11.08 6.52 4.26
CA ASN A 262 10.69 5.18 3.82
C ASN A 262 11.17 4.07 4.78
N LEU A 263 12.18 4.31 5.61
CA LEU A 263 12.70 3.31 6.54
C LEU A 263 11.75 3.08 7.72
N VAL A 264 11.24 4.14 8.31
CA VAL A 264 10.50 4.08 9.59
C VAL A 264 9.10 3.51 9.38
N SER A 265 8.38 3.95 8.36
CA SER A 265 6.98 3.58 8.15
C SER A 265 6.75 2.07 7.92
N PRO A 266 7.49 1.37 7.03
CA PRO A 266 7.36 -0.08 6.89
C PRO A 266 7.79 -0.87 8.13
N LEU A 267 8.84 -0.40 8.85
CA LEU A 267 9.22 -1.00 10.13
C LEU A 267 8.04 -1.01 11.10
N MET A 268 7.37 0.12 11.26
CA MET A 268 6.20 0.24 12.13
C MET A 268 5.01 -0.62 11.68
N MET A 269 4.89 -0.92 10.40
CA MET A 269 3.77 -1.71 9.87
C MET A 269 3.95 -3.24 9.99
N ASN A 270 5.19 -3.73 10.12
CA ASN A 270 5.43 -5.17 9.98
C ASN A 270 6.27 -5.79 11.11
N MET A 271 6.84 -4.98 12.03
CA MET A 271 7.65 -5.49 13.14
C MET A 271 6.90 -6.45 14.07
N ASP A 272 5.57 -6.34 14.14
CA ASP A 272 4.70 -7.22 14.89
C ASP A 272 4.93 -8.71 14.58
N ARG A 273 5.04 -9.08 13.29
CA ARG A 273 5.29 -10.47 12.86
C ARG A 273 6.64 -10.98 13.35
N PHE A 274 7.66 -10.11 13.33
CA PHE A 274 8.97 -10.46 13.87
C PHE A 274 8.92 -10.71 15.37
N PHE A 275 8.27 -9.81 16.14
CA PHE A 275 8.09 -9.98 17.57
C PHE A 275 7.29 -11.24 17.92
N ILE A 276 6.22 -11.54 17.18
CA ILE A 276 5.45 -12.78 17.37
C ILE A 276 6.32 -14.00 17.11
N GLY A 277 7.07 -14.03 16.00
CA GLY A 277 7.94 -15.15 15.66
C GLY A 277 9.08 -15.36 16.65
N ALA A 278 9.65 -14.27 17.19
CA ALA A 278 10.76 -14.31 18.14
C ALA A 278 10.31 -14.66 19.58
N LEU A 279 9.19 -14.12 20.03
CA LEU A 279 8.74 -14.28 21.42
C LEU A 279 7.86 -15.52 21.63
N LEU A 280 7.04 -15.88 20.63
CA LEU A 280 6.10 -17.00 20.72
C LEU A 280 6.57 -18.19 19.86
N SER A 281 6.12 -18.28 18.62
CA SER A 281 6.57 -19.28 17.65
C SER A 281 6.24 -18.84 16.22
N ILE A 282 6.92 -19.44 15.23
CA ILE A 282 6.67 -19.15 13.82
C ILE A 282 5.28 -19.60 13.35
N ALA A 283 4.75 -20.70 13.89
CA ALA A 283 3.39 -21.16 13.58
C ALA A 283 2.33 -20.12 13.98
N VAL A 284 2.54 -19.46 15.11
CA VAL A 284 1.62 -18.44 15.64
C VAL A 284 1.61 -17.18 14.77
N VAL A 285 2.69 -16.89 14.04
CA VAL A 285 2.73 -15.80 13.06
C VAL A 285 1.64 -15.99 11.99
N SER A 286 1.32 -17.23 11.63
CA SER A 286 0.28 -17.55 10.64
C SER A 286 -1.10 -17.07 11.07
N TYR A 287 -1.44 -17.26 12.37
CA TYR A 287 -2.72 -16.83 12.95
C TYR A 287 -2.88 -15.31 12.98
N TYR A 288 -1.78 -14.56 12.97
CA TYR A 288 -1.77 -13.11 12.91
C TYR A 288 -1.74 -12.59 11.46
N SER A 289 -0.88 -13.18 10.63
CA SER A 289 -0.60 -12.65 9.28
C SER A 289 -1.79 -12.75 8.34
N ALA A 290 -2.55 -13.86 8.36
CA ALA A 290 -3.68 -14.02 7.45
C ALA A 290 -4.80 -12.98 7.70
N PRO A 291 -5.27 -12.75 8.95
CA PRO A 291 -6.18 -11.64 9.24
C PRO A 291 -5.62 -10.27 8.89
N PHE A 292 -4.35 -10.02 9.18
CA PHE A 292 -3.68 -8.75 8.89
C PHE A 292 -3.68 -8.45 7.38
N GLU A 293 -3.27 -9.41 6.56
CA GLU A 293 -3.27 -9.27 5.10
C GLU A 293 -4.68 -9.01 4.54
N ALA A 294 -5.69 -9.67 5.09
CA ALA A 294 -7.07 -9.47 4.65
C ALA A 294 -7.57 -8.06 4.98
N VAL A 295 -7.45 -7.62 6.24
CA VAL A 295 -8.08 -6.39 6.69
C VAL A 295 -7.34 -5.14 6.23
N THR A 296 -6.01 -5.17 6.09
CA THR A 296 -5.22 -4.02 5.60
C THR A 296 -5.53 -3.65 4.15
N LYS A 297 -6.18 -4.54 3.37
CA LYS A 297 -6.65 -4.20 2.02
C LYS A 297 -7.76 -3.14 2.01
N LEU A 298 -8.42 -2.91 3.12
CA LEU A 298 -9.36 -1.77 3.25
C LEU A 298 -8.67 -0.41 3.06
N LEU A 299 -7.35 -0.31 3.34
CA LEU A 299 -6.56 0.91 3.11
C LEU A 299 -6.48 1.32 1.62
N LEU A 300 -6.82 0.43 0.70
CA LEU A 300 -6.90 0.75 -0.73
C LEU A 300 -7.97 1.80 -1.03
N ILE A 301 -9.05 1.85 -0.23
CA ILE A 301 -10.17 2.79 -0.44
C ILE A 301 -9.72 4.24 -0.22
N PRO A 302 -9.18 4.64 0.97
CA PRO A 302 -8.67 5.99 1.15
C PRO A 302 -7.45 6.28 0.27
N GLY A 303 -6.63 5.27 -0.06
CA GLY A 303 -5.51 5.42 -1.00
C GLY A 303 -5.97 5.85 -2.39
N ALA A 304 -6.99 5.21 -2.95
CA ALA A 304 -7.56 5.57 -4.25
C ALA A 304 -8.17 6.99 -4.24
N LEU A 305 -8.89 7.34 -3.17
CA LEU A 305 -9.43 8.69 -3.01
C LEU A 305 -8.32 9.74 -2.90
N GLY A 306 -7.24 9.38 -2.25
CA GLY A 306 -6.07 10.23 -2.07
C GLY A 306 -5.40 10.63 -3.37
N THR A 307 -5.34 9.76 -4.37
CA THR A 307 -4.76 10.10 -5.68
C THR A 307 -5.47 11.28 -6.36
N VAL A 308 -6.77 11.44 -6.09
CA VAL A 308 -7.60 12.54 -6.61
C VAL A 308 -7.49 13.77 -5.70
N LEU A 309 -7.50 13.58 -4.38
CA LEU A 309 -7.49 14.69 -3.42
C LEU A 309 -6.13 15.35 -3.27
N PHE A 310 -5.03 14.63 -3.45
CA PHE A 310 -3.68 15.16 -3.26
C PHE A 310 -3.40 16.41 -4.12
N PRO A 311 -3.60 16.40 -5.46
CA PRO A 311 -3.43 17.61 -6.28
C PRO A 311 -4.40 18.72 -5.90
N ALA A 312 -5.65 18.35 -5.55
CA ALA A 312 -6.66 19.32 -5.15
C ALA A 312 -6.29 20.04 -3.84
N PHE A 313 -5.70 19.33 -2.87
CA PHE A 313 -5.16 19.93 -1.64
C PHE A 313 -4.02 20.89 -1.94
N ALA A 314 -3.04 20.48 -2.76
CA ALA A 314 -1.90 21.31 -3.11
C ALA A 314 -2.32 22.63 -3.78
N MET A 315 -3.25 22.56 -4.74
CA MET A 315 -3.77 23.76 -5.40
C MET A 315 -4.58 24.65 -4.47
N SER A 316 -5.44 24.07 -3.62
CA SER A 316 -6.32 24.83 -2.74
C SER A 316 -5.58 25.47 -1.57
N TYR A 317 -4.43 24.93 -1.14
CA TYR A 317 -3.65 25.45 -0.02
C TYR A 317 -3.22 26.92 -0.21
N HIS A 318 -2.82 27.29 -1.40
CA HIS A 318 -2.39 28.65 -1.72
C HIS A 318 -3.56 29.57 -2.14
N ALA A 319 -4.61 29.00 -2.75
CA ALA A 319 -5.73 29.77 -3.28
C ALA A 319 -6.85 30.03 -2.26
N ASP A 320 -7.29 28.98 -1.57
CA ASP A 320 -8.41 29.02 -0.60
C ASP A 320 -8.32 27.89 0.44
N ARG A 321 -7.86 28.22 1.64
CA ARG A 321 -7.73 27.27 2.75
C ARG A 321 -9.07 26.71 3.23
N ARG A 322 -10.16 27.46 3.10
CA ARG A 322 -11.52 26.96 3.45
C ARG A 322 -11.95 25.86 2.47
N ARG A 323 -11.67 26.05 1.17
CA ARG A 323 -11.92 25.04 0.14
C ARG A 323 -11.11 23.77 0.42
N MET A 324 -9.85 23.90 0.80
CA MET A 324 -9.00 22.77 1.21
C MET A 324 -9.62 22.01 2.38
N ALA A 325 -10.08 22.70 3.42
CA ALA A 325 -10.74 22.06 4.57
C ALA A 325 -12.07 21.38 4.17
N MET A 326 -12.85 21.97 3.26
CA MET A 326 -14.07 21.34 2.71
C MET A 326 -13.74 20.06 1.93
N LEU A 327 -12.67 20.05 1.13
CA LEU A 327 -12.23 18.86 0.42
C LEU A 327 -11.82 17.74 1.39
N LEU A 328 -11.09 18.08 2.47
CA LEU A 328 -10.77 17.14 3.53
C LEU A 328 -12.04 16.60 4.21
N ALA A 329 -13.00 17.47 4.54
CA ALA A 329 -14.27 17.08 5.15
C ALA A 329 -15.05 16.10 4.25
N ARG A 330 -15.19 16.40 2.96
CA ARG A 330 -15.88 15.55 1.99
C ARG A 330 -15.16 14.21 1.81
N GLY A 331 -13.85 14.22 1.62
CA GLY A 331 -13.07 13.00 1.49
C GLY A 331 -13.19 12.10 2.72
N SER A 332 -13.04 12.67 3.92
CA SER A 332 -13.18 11.95 5.18
C SER A 332 -14.60 11.39 5.37
N LYS A 333 -15.64 12.15 4.99
CA LYS A 333 -17.03 11.69 4.97
C LYS A 333 -17.22 10.46 4.08
N TYR A 334 -16.67 10.46 2.86
CA TYR A 334 -16.82 9.32 1.95
C TYR A 334 -16.06 8.08 2.46
N VAL A 335 -14.85 8.27 3.00
CA VAL A 335 -14.12 7.17 3.65
C VAL A 335 -14.93 6.60 4.81
N LEU A 336 -15.51 7.46 5.67
CA LEU A 336 -16.34 7.02 6.79
C LEU A 336 -17.56 6.22 6.32
N ILE A 337 -18.29 6.71 5.32
CA ILE A 337 -19.50 6.06 4.80
C ILE A 337 -19.16 4.67 4.21
N CYS A 338 -18.02 4.53 3.54
CA CYS A 338 -17.62 3.26 2.94
C CYS A 338 -17.02 2.28 3.95
N ILE A 339 -16.10 2.75 4.81
CA ILE A 339 -15.30 1.86 5.66
C ILE A 339 -16.04 1.46 6.93
N PHE A 340 -16.82 2.36 7.54
CA PHE A 340 -17.49 2.08 8.81
C PHE A 340 -18.41 0.84 8.77
N PRO A 341 -19.32 0.69 7.80
CA PRO A 341 -20.16 -0.51 7.70
C PRO A 341 -19.34 -1.78 7.48
N LEU A 342 -18.31 -1.71 6.63
CA LEU A 342 -17.43 -2.84 6.35
C LEU A 342 -16.67 -3.27 7.61
N ALA A 343 -16.10 -2.32 8.34
CA ALA A 343 -15.39 -2.61 9.59
C ALA A 343 -16.31 -3.25 10.63
N LEU A 344 -17.51 -2.70 10.85
CA LEU A 344 -18.49 -3.29 11.77
C LEU A 344 -18.90 -4.71 11.37
N ALA A 345 -19.13 -4.96 10.07
CA ALA A 345 -19.46 -6.28 9.57
C ALA A 345 -18.32 -7.29 9.82
N ILE A 346 -17.07 -6.90 9.54
CA ILE A 346 -15.91 -7.76 9.79
C ILE A 346 -15.76 -8.06 11.28
N VAL A 347 -15.92 -7.06 12.17
CA VAL A 347 -15.83 -7.27 13.63
C VAL A 347 -16.94 -8.17 14.13
N ALA A 348 -18.19 -7.96 13.67
CA ALA A 348 -19.35 -8.76 14.05
C ALA A 348 -19.16 -10.22 13.67
N PHE A 349 -18.80 -10.47 12.43
CA PHE A 349 -18.72 -11.81 11.87
C PHE A 349 -17.30 -12.38 11.83
N ALA A 350 -16.34 -11.80 12.57
CA ALA A 350 -14.96 -12.27 12.61
C ALA A 350 -14.82 -13.80 12.84
N PRO A 351 -15.49 -14.42 13.83
CA PRO A 351 -15.39 -15.86 14.03
C PRO A 351 -15.97 -16.67 12.88
N ASP A 352 -17.08 -16.20 12.30
CA ASP A 352 -17.76 -16.89 11.19
C ASP A 352 -16.96 -16.78 9.89
N LEU A 353 -16.40 -15.59 9.63
CA LEU A 353 -15.54 -15.34 8.48
C LEU A 353 -14.29 -16.22 8.53
N LEU A 354 -13.57 -16.19 9.65
CA LEU A 354 -12.36 -16.99 9.84
C LEU A 354 -12.67 -18.49 9.85
N GLY A 355 -13.78 -18.91 10.48
CA GLY A 355 -14.18 -20.31 10.55
C GLY A 355 -14.49 -20.90 9.19
N ARG A 356 -15.16 -20.13 8.31
CA ARG A 356 -15.47 -20.55 6.94
C ARG A 356 -14.28 -20.45 6.01
N TRP A 357 -13.40 -19.46 6.23
CA TRP A 357 -12.25 -19.21 5.34
C TRP A 357 -11.04 -20.10 5.69
N LEU A 358 -10.68 -20.21 6.97
CA LEU A 358 -9.44 -20.87 7.43
C LEU A 358 -9.69 -22.05 8.37
N GLY A 359 -10.94 -22.29 8.75
CA GLY A 359 -11.34 -23.39 9.63
C GLY A 359 -11.49 -22.98 11.10
N PRO A 360 -12.11 -23.89 11.93
CA PRO A 360 -12.52 -23.56 13.30
C PRO A 360 -11.34 -23.30 14.26
N VAL A 361 -10.23 -24.01 14.09
CA VAL A 361 -9.01 -23.79 14.90
C VAL A 361 -8.47 -22.38 14.69
N PHE A 362 -8.44 -21.93 13.44
CA PHE A 362 -8.00 -20.60 13.08
C PHE A 362 -8.95 -19.53 13.64
N ALA A 363 -10.26 -19.76 13.55
CA ALA A 363 -11.25 -18.87 14.15
C ALA A 363 -11.04 -18.71 15.66
N GLY A 364 -10.77 -19.81 16.37
CA GLY A 364 -10.51 -19.78 17.82
C GLY A 364 -9.30 -18.94 18.21
N GLN A 365 -8.24 -18.99 17.41
CA GLN A 365 -6.98 -18.28 17.70
C GLN A 365 -6.96 -16.83 17.20
N SER A 366 -7.64 -16.54 16.08
CA SER A 366 -7.45 -15.28 15.34
C SER A 366 -8.63 -14.31 15.41
N THR A 367 -9.76 -14.69 16.04
CA THR A 367 -10.95 -13.81 16.12
C THR A 367 -10.63 -12.49 16.81
N GLY A 368 -9.97 -12.51 17.97
CA GLY A 368 -9.55 -11.31 18.69
C GLY A 368 -8.57 -10.47 17.88
N VAL A 369 -7.61 -11.14 17.22
CA VAL A 369 -6.65 -10.48 16.30
C VAL A 369 -7.37 -9.73 15.20
N LEU A 370 -8.30 -10.38 14.46
CA LEU A 370 -9.04 -9.76 13.37
C LEU A 370 -9.87 -8.56 13.86
N ARG A 371 -10.52 -8.68 15.01
CA ARG A 371 -11.31 -7.59 15.61
C ARG A 371 -10.44 -6.37 15.92
N TRP A 372 -9.33 -6.54 16.63
CA TRP A 372 -8.42 -5.44 16.97
C TRP A 372 -7.83 -4.79 15.72
N LEU A 373 -7.32 -5.58 14.79
CA LEU A 373 -6.76 -5.08 13.54
C LEU A 373 -7.80 -4.33 12.70
N THR A 374 -9.06 -4.79 12.68
CA THR A 374 -10.13 -4.11 11.93
C THR A 374 -10.42 -2.72 12.51
N VAL A 375 -10.45 -2.60 13.85
CA VAL A 375 -10.61 -1.29 14.52
C VAL A 375 -9.43 -0.37 14.19
N GLY A 376 -8.20 -0.88 14.27
CA GLY A 376 -7.01 -0.12 13.92
C GLY A 376 -7.01 0.34 12.46
N VAL A 377 -7.37 -0.54 11.52
CA VAL A 377 -7.46 -0.23 10.09
C VAL A 377 -8.56 0.80 9.81
N PHE A 378 -9.72 0.71 10.47
CA PHE A 378 -10.78 1.70 10.37
C PHE A 378 -10.26 3.10 10.72
N ILE A 379 -9.56 3.24 11.85
CA ILE A 379 -8.99 4.51 12.30
C ILE A 379 -7.90 4.99 11.34
N ASN A 380 -7.04 4.08 10.86
CA ASN A 380 -6.00 4.38 9.88
C ASN A 380 -6.59 4.93 8.58
N CYS A 381 -7.68 4.35 8.08
CA CYS A 381 -8.40 4.85 6.90
C CYS A 381 -8.83 6.31 7.07
N LEU A 382 -9.28 6.70 8.26
CA LEU A 382 -9.69 8.07 8.57
C LEU A 382 -8.48 9.01 8.72
N ALA A 383 -7.38 8.54 9.31
CA ALA A 383 -6.15 9.32 9.54
C ALA A 383 -5.33 9.55 8.25
N MET A 384 -5.51 8.70 7.24
CA MET A 384 -4.73 8.73 6.01
C MET A 384 -4.92 10.02 5.21
N LEU A 385 -6.12 10.60 5.19
CA LEU A 385 -6.39 11.84 4.47
C LEU A 385 -5.75 13.08 5.12
N PRO A 386 -5.82 13.30 6.47
CA PRO A 386 -5.03 14.34 7.14
C PRO A 386 -3.52 14.22 6.92
N ALA A 387 -2.97 12.99 6.98
CA ALA A 387 -1.57 12.75 6.69
C ALA A 387 -1.20 13.15 5.25
N MET A 388 -2.05 12.77 4.29
CA MET A 388 -1.89 13.11 2.88
C MET A 388 -2.01 14.62 2.63
N LEU A 389 -2.88 15.32 3.37
CA LEU A 389 -2.98 16.77 3.33
C LEU A 389 -1.66 17.42 3.75
N LEU A 390 -1.01 16.95 4.83
CA LEU A 390 0.30 17.45 5.27
C LEU A 390 1.36 17.27 4.18
N HIS A 391 1.37 16.13 3.48
CA HIS A 391 2.26 15.92 2.34
C HIS A 391 1.97 16.89 1.18
N ALA A 392 0.69 17.11 0.86
CA ALA A 392 0.28 17.98 -0.25
C ALA A 392 0.61 19.46 0.00
N VAL A 393 0.60 19.92 1.25
CA VAL A 393 0.99 21.30 1.63
C VAL A 393 2.51 21.46 1.85
N GLY A 394 3.31 20.45 1.47
CA GLY A 394 4.77 20.52 1.53
C GLY A 394 5.35 20.30 2.94
N ARG A 395 4.63 19.64 3.84
CA ARG A 395 5.07 19.29 5.20
C ARG A 395 5.19 17.78 5.46
N PRO A 396 5.86 17.02 4.58
CA PRO A 396 6.10 15.58 4.79
C PRO A 396 7.01 15.30 5.99
N ASP A 397 7.78 16.31 6.44
CA ASP A 397 8.62 16.24 7.62
C ASP A 397 7.83 15.95 8.90
N VAL A 398 6.57 16.38 8.96
CA VAL A 398 5.72 16.23 10.16
C VAL A 398 5.36 14.76 10.43
N PRO A 399 4.72 14.02 9.52
CA PRO A 399 4.47 12.59 9.74
C PRO A 399 5.76 11.80 9.97
N ALA A 400 6.85 12.10 9.25
CA ALA A 400 8.14 11.43 9.43
C ALA A 400 8.70 11.58 10.84
N LYS A 401 8.67 12.81 11.42
CA LYS A 401 9.12 13.08 12.79
C LYS A 401 8.23 12.39 13.82
N LEU A 402 6.92 12.37 13.62
CA LEU A 402 5.98 11.68 14.51
C LEU A 402 6.24 10.18 14.52
N HIS A 403 6.40 9.55 13.35
CA HIS A 403 6.73 8.14 13.26
C HIS A 403 8.08 7.80 13.94
N LEU A 404 9.10 8.67 13.81
CA LEU A 404 10.38 8.50 14.53
C LEU A 404 10.21 8.54 16.05
N LEU A 405 9.33 9.40 16.56
CA LEU A 405 9.00 9.50 17.97
C LEU A 405 8.19 8.28 18.47
N GLU A 406 7.26 7.81 17.64
CA GLU A 406 6.38 6.69 17.96
C GLU A 406 7.11 5.34 17.94
N LEU A 407 8.11 5.17 17.07
CA LEU A 407 8.79 3.90 16.86
C LEU A 407 9.34 3.29 18.17
N PRO A 408 10.14 3.99 18.99
CA PRO A 408 10.64 3.40 20.24
C PRO A 408 9.52 3.07 21.22
N ILE A 409 8.48 3.92 21.31
CA ILE A 409 7.31 3.66 22.16
C ILE A 409 6.59 2.39 21.68
N TYR A 410 6.38 2.28 20.37
CA TYR A 410 5.73 1.10 19.77
C TYR A 410 6.51 -0.19 20.01
N LEU A 411 7.85 -0.16 19.87
CA LEU A 411 8.69 -1.34 20.11
C LEU A 411 8.60 -1.84 21.57
N VAL A 412 8.54 -0.92 22.53
CA VAL A 412 8.34 -1.27 23.94
C VAL A 412 6.94 -1.82 24.18
N VAL A 413 5.91 -1.13 23.68
CA VAL A 413 4.51 -1.54 23.86
C VAL A 413 4.24 -2.92 23.25
N ILE A 414 4.73 -3.15 22.02
CA ILE A 414 4.50 -4.45 21.35
C ILE A 414 5.22 -5.59 22.05
N TRP A 415 6.44 -5.37 22.54
CA TRP A 415 7.20 -6.38 23.29
C TRP A 415 6.44 -6.83 24.55
N PHE A 416 5.94 -5.87 25.35
CA PHE A 416 5.14 -6.17 26.54
C PHE A 416 3.79 -6.81 26.19
N ALA A 417 3.11 -6.30 25.16
CA ALA A 417 1.79 -6.77 24.76
C ALA A 417 1.84 -8.22 24.23
N VAL A 418 2.83 -8.55 23.40
CA VAL A 418 3.04 -9.92 22.88
C VAL A 418 3.38 -10.88 24.03
N ARG A 419 4.25 -10.45 24.96
CA ARG A 419 4.64 -11.29 26.09
C ARG A 419 3.47 -11.63 27.03
N ASN A 420 2.53 -10.68 27.21
CA ASN A 420 1.44 -10.83 28.18
C ASN A 420 0.15 -11.39 27.56
N ARG A 421 -0.15 -11.09 26.29
CA ARG A 421 -1.41 -11.41 25.60
C ARG A 421 -1.23 -12.14 24.28
N GLY A 422 -0.02 -12.60 23.95
CA GLY A 422 0.26 -13.30 22.70
C GLY A 422 -0.05 -12.45 21.45
N ILE A 423 -0.64 -13.08 20.44
CA ILE A 423 -0.97 -12.42 19.16
C ILE A 423 -2.07 -11.37 19.27
N GLU A 424 -3.01 -11.53 20.19
CA GLU A 424 -4.00 -10.47 20.47
C GLU A 424 -3.32 -9.23 21.02
N GLY A 425 -2.29 -9.40 21.88
CA GLY A 425 -1.46 -8.29 22.34
C GLY A 425 -0.77 -7.56 21.21
N ALA A 426 -0.25 -8.28 20.21
CA ALA A 426 0.34 -7.66 19.02
C ALA A 426 -0.68 -6.82 18.25
N ALA A 427 -1.88 -7.36 18.01
CA ALA A 427 -2.96 -6.67 17.30
C ALA A 427 -3.45 -5.44 18.08
N TRP A 428 -3.55 -5.54 19.41
CA TRP A 428 -3.86 -4.40 20.27
C TRP A 428 -2.78 -3.31 20.21
N ALA A 429 -1.51 -3.69 20.33
CA ALA A 429 -0.39 -2.76 20.27
C ALA A 429 -0.32 -2.01 18.93
N TRP A 430 -0.53 -2.73 17.82
CA TRP A 430 -0.61 -2.14 16.49
C TRP A 430 -1.77 -1.13 16.38
N SER A 431 -2.96 -1.52 16.84
CA SER A 431 -4.14 -0.64 16.81
C SER A 431 -3.98 0.57 17.72
N PHE A 432 -3.39 0.39 18.91
CA PHE A 432 -3.06 1.48 19.82
C PHE A 432 -2.11 2.49 19.17
N ARG A 433 -1.05 2.02 18.50
CA ARG A 433 -0.15 2.89 17.75
C ARG A 433 -0.90 3.70 16.69
N ILE A 434 -1.79 3.05 15.93
CA ILE A 434 -2.59 3.76 14.90
C ILE A 434 -3.49 4.84 15.52
N VAL A 435 -4.08 4.58 16.69
CA VAL A 435 -4.87 5.59 17.40
C VAL A 435 -3.98 6.77 17.82
N LEU A 436 -2.78 6.48 18.34
CA LEU A 436 -1.81 7.51 18.74
C LEU A 436 -1.38 8.36 17.54
N ASP A 437 -0.98 7.73 16.44
CA ASP A 437 -0.60 8.38 15.19
C ASP A 437 -1.74 9.26 14.63
N ALA A 438 -2.96 8.75 14.57
CA ALA A 438 -4.13 9.51 14.14
C ALA A 438 -4.39 10.75 14.99
N LEU A 439 -4.22 10.64 16.32
CA LEU A 439 -4.37 11.77 17.25
C LEU A 439 -3.24 12.79 17.03
N LEU A 440 -2.00 12.36 16.96
CA LEU A 440 -0.84 13.25 16.79
C LEU A 440 -0.88 13.97 15.44
N ILE A 441 -1.11 13.25 14.35
CA ILE A 441 -1.28 13.83 13.01
C ILE A 441 -2.43 14.84 13.00
N GLY A 442 -3.57 14.48 13.60
CA GLY A 442 -4.74 15.36 13.67
C GLY A 442 -4.45 16.64 14.47
N ILE A 443 -3.84 16.54 15.65
CA ILE A 443 -3.47 17.69 16.49
C ILE A 443 -2.51 18.63 15.73
N VAL A 444 -1.48 18.05 15.09
CA VAL A 444 -0.51 18.87 14.34
C VAL A 444 -1.15 19.48 13.10
N THR A 445 -2.03 18.74 12.41
CA THR A 445 -2.77 19.29 11.27
C THR A 445 -3.61 20.50 11.68
N VAL A 446 -4.35 20.42 12.79
CA VAL A 446 -5.15 21.55 13.31
C VAL A 446 -4.28 22.73 13.72
N ARG A 447 -3.11 22.50 14.34
CA ARG A 447 -2.18 23.57 14.71
C ARG A 447 -1.60 24.30 13.48
N LEU A 448 -1.31 23.58 12.40
CA LEU A 448 -0.78 24.16 11.17
C LEU A 448 -1.88 24.74 10.27
N LEU A 449 -3.07 24.17 10.31
CA LEU A 449 -4.23 24.47 9.47
C LEU A 449 -5.51 24.54 10.33
N PRO A 450 -5.73 25.65 11.07
CA PRO A 450 -6.84 25.77 12.02
C PRO A 450 -8.24 25.58 11.38
N GLU A 451 -8.35 25.82 10.07
CA GLU A 451 -9.58 25.61 9.29
C GLU A 451 -10.06 24.16 9.30
N THR A 452 -9.15 23.21 9.61
CA THR A 452 -9.44 21.76 9.66
C THR A 452 -9.99 21.29 11.02
N SER A 453 -10.10 22.16 12.01
CA SER A 453 -10.45 21.80 13.40
C SER A 453 -11.81 21.08 13.51
N ARG A 454 -12.83 21.53 12.77
CA ARG A 454 -14.14 20.85 12.75
C ARG A 454 -14.05 19.43 12.18
N VAL A 455 -13.24 19.25 11.13
CA VAL A 455 -13.03 17.94 10.50
C VAL A 455 -12.35 17.01 11.50
N PHE A 456 -11.31 17.47 12.18
CA PHE A 456 -10.61 16.70 13.20
C PHE A 456 -11.55 16.25 14.33
N ASN A 457 -12.36 17.15 14.89
CA ASN A 457 -13.32 16.81 15.94
C ASN A 457 -14.35 15.78 15.45
N THR A 458 -14.80 15.88 14.20
CA THR A 458 -15.71 14.89 13.60
C THR A 458 -15.03 13.53 13.45
N LEU A 459 -13.76 13.49 12.99
CA LEU A 459 -12.99 12.24 12.86
C LEU A 459 -12.72 11.61 14.23
N LEU A 460 -12.42 12.41 15.24
CA LEU A 460 -12.22 11.94 16.61
C LEU A 460 -13.51 11.31 17.17
N ALA A 461 -14.65 11.99 17.00
CA ALA A 461 -15.96 11.46 17.42
C ALA A 461 -16.32 10.19 16.66
N ALA A 462 -16.09 10.14 15.35
CA ALA A 462 -16.33 8.95 14.52
C ALA A 462 -15.43 7.78 14.93
N SER A 463 -14.15 8.05 15.26
CA SER A 463 -13.22 7.02 15.75
C SER A 463 -13.65 6.46 17.11
N ALA A 464 -14.02 7.33 18.05
CA ALA A 464 -14.51 6.91 19.36
C ALA A 464 -15.83 6.10 19.26
N ALA A 465 -16.78 6.58 18.44
CA ALA A 465 -18.01 5.84 18.16
C ALA A 465 -17.73 4.49 17.49
N GLY A 466 -16.80 4.45 16.53
CA GLY A 466 -16.39 3.23 15.83
C GLY A 466 -15.79 2.19 16.79
N ILE A 467 -14.95 2.60 17.72
CA ILE A 467 -14.39 1.70 18.76
C ILE A 467 -15.53 1.16 19.64
N GLY A 468 -16.38 2.04 20.17
CA GLY A 468 -17.48 1.64 21.05
C GLY A 468 -18.49 0.71 20.39
N LEU A 469 -18.89 1.01 19.14
CA LEU A 469 -19.81 0.19 18.37
C LEU A 469 -19.19 -1.15 17.94
N SER A 470 -17.88 -1.17 17.63
CA SER A 470 -17.15 -2.41 17.36
C SER A 470 -17.16 -3.35 18.57
N TYR A 471 -16.99 -2.80 19.78
CA TYR A 471 -17.11 -3.57 21.01
C TYR A 471 -18.54 -4.08 21.19
N LEU A 472 -19.56 -3.23 21.05
CA LEU A 472 -20.97 -3.60 21.19
C LEU A 472 -21.39 -4.74 20.25
N VAL A 473 -20.98 -4.66 18.97
CA VAL A 473 -21.31 -5.68 17.94
C VAL A 473 -20.60 -7.00 18.21
N ALA A 474 -19.46 -6.98 18.93
CA ALA A 474 -18.70 -8.17 19.26
C ALA A 474 -19.28 -8.96 20.45
N LEU A 475 -20.15 -8.36 21.29
CA LEU A 475 -20.69 -8.97 22.51
C LEU A 475 -21.63 -10.17 22.27
N PRO A 476 -22.60 -10.10 21.31
CA PRO A 476 -23.57 -11.20 21.18
C PRO A 476 -22.90 -12.51 20.75
N PRO A 477 -23.20 -13.64 21.42
CA PRO A 477 -22.54 -14.91 21.13
C PRO A 477 -23.03 -15.57 19.84
N SER A 478 -24.32 -15.38 19.47
CA SER A 478 -24.91 -16.03 18.30
C SER A 478 -24.80 -15.21 17.02
N PHE A 479 -24.70 -15.90 15.90
CA PHE A 479 -24.69 -15.27 14.57
C PHE A 479 -25.94 -14.38 14.34
N THR A 480 -27.13 -14.90 14.68
CA THR A 480 -28.40 -14.18 14.50
C THR A 480 -28.47 -12.91 15.36
N ALA A 481 -28.05 -12.96 16.60
CA ALA A 481 -28.03 -11.79 17.47
C ALA A 481 -27.07 -10.71 16.94
N ARG A 482 -25.88 -11.09 16.46
CA ARG A 482 -24.92 -10.18 15.83
C ARG A 482 -25.49 -9.58 14.55
N ALA A 483 -26.19 -10.37 13.72
CA ALA A 483 -26.85 -9.90 12.51
C ALA A 483 -27.95 -8.87 12.81
N VAL A 484 -28.77 -9.11 13.83
CA VAL A 484 -29.81 -8.17 14.25
C VAL A 484 -29.21 -6.86 14.75
N VAL A 485 -28.20 -6.91 15.63
CA VAL A 485 -27.52 -5.71 16.13
C VAL A 485 -26.90 -4.94 14.97
N LEU A 486 -26.24 -5.62 14.04
CA LEU A 486 -25.63 -4.99 12.86
C LEU A 486 -26.68 -4.32 11.97
N LEU A 487 -27.82 -4.98 11.73
CA LEU A 487 -28.93 -4.43 10.94
C LEU A 487 -29.46 -3.13 11.56
N VAL A 488 -29.68 -3.12 12.89
CA VAL A 488 -30.11 -1.93 13.62
C VAL A 488 -29.07 -0.82 13.48
N LEU A 489 -27.80 -1.12 13.67
CA LEU A 489 -26.72 -0.13 13.52
C LEU A 489 -26.59 0.39 12.09
N PHE A 490 -26.72 -0.46 11.08
CA PHE A 490 -26.68 -0.04 9.67
C PHE A 490 -27.86 0.84 9.30
N THR A 491 -29.06 0.49 9.77
CA THR A 491 -30.27 1.30 9.55
C THR A 491 -30.12 2.68 10.22
N PHE A 492 -29.64 2.70 11.46
CA PHE A 492 -29.39 3.94 12.19
C PHE A 492 -28.28 4.77 11.53
N PHE A 493 -27.16 4.15 11.15
CA PHE A 493 -26.08 4.83 10.45
C PHE A 493 -26.51 5.35 9.09
N GLY A 494 -27.28 4.57 8.33
CA GLY A 494 -27.83 5.00 7.04
C GLY A 494 -28.76 6.19 7.19
N TRP A 495 -29.62 6.19 8.21
CA TRP A 495 -30.49 7.32 8.54
C TRP A 495 -29.68 8.56 8.94
N LEU A 496 -28.65 8.39 9.80
CA LEU A 496 -27.76 9.47 10.22
C LEU A 496 -26.97 10.05 9.05
N ALA A 497 -26.43 9.17 8.18
CA ALA A 497 -25.69 9.55 6.98
C ALA A 497 -26.59 10.34 6.02
N TRP A 498 -27.81 9.86 5.80
CA TRP A 498 -28.78 10.55 4.96
C TRP A 498 -29.16 11.93 5.49
N ARG A 499 -29.39 12.05 6.81
CA ARG A 499 -29.83 13.29 7.43
C ARG A 499 -28.71 14.32 7.56
N ASN A 500 -27.51 13.90 8.02
CA ASN A 500 -26.47 14.81 8.50
C ASN A 500 -25.17 14.80 7.67
N LEU A 501 -24.87 13.69 6.96
CA LEU A 501 -23.61 13.59 6.25
C LEU A 501 -23.75 13.94 4.76
N LEU A 502 -24.85 13.56 4.11
CA LEU A 502 -25.06 13.80 2.69
C LEU A 502 -25.59 15.22 2.43
N GLU A 503 -24.97 15.91 1.47
CA GLU A 503 -25.41 17.20 0.95
C GLU A 503 -26.64 17.00 0.04
N ASP A 504 -27.46 18.06 -0.13
CA ASP A 504 -28.70 17.93 -0.92
C ASP A 504 -28.44 17.55 -2.38
N VAL A 505 -27.35 18.03 -2.96
CA VAL A 505 -26.90 17.64 -4.30
C VAL A 505 -26.57 16.14 -4.36
N GLU A 506 -25.92 15.59 -3.32
CA GLU A 506 -25.57 14.16 -3.25
C GLU A 506 -26.82 13.30 -3.07
N LYS A 507 -27.79 13.77 -2.27
CA LYS A 507 -29.10 13.11 -2.09
C LYS A 507 -29.90 13.09 -3.39
N GLU A 508 -29.85 14.14 -4.18
CA GLU A 508 -30.52 14.22 -5.49
C GLU A 508 -29.89 13.24 -6.49
N TYR A 509 -28.57 13.09 -6.49
CA TYR A 509 -27.87 12.07 -7.32
C TYR A 509 -28.22 10.63 -6.90
N MET A 510 -28.43 10.38 -5.62
CA MET A 510 -28.79 9.07 -5.09
C MET A 510 -30.29 8.76 -5.15
N ARG A 511 -31.16 9.77 -5.26
CA ARG A 511 -32.58 9.52 -5.56
C ARG A 511 -32.67 8.82 -6.90
N PRO A 512 -33.18 7.57 -6.95
CA PRO A 512 -33.14 6.81 -8.17
C PRO A 512 -33.87 7.59 -9.27
N LYS A 513 -33.16 7.93 -10.35
CA LYS A 513 -33.75 8.26 -11.65
C LYS A 513 -34.50 7.04 -12.23
N LEU A 514 -34.89 6.13 -11.37
CA LEU A 514 -35.49 4.82 -11.62
C LEU A 514 -36.99 4.86 -11.92
N THR A 515 -37.65 6.02 -11.79
CA THR A 515 -39.11 6.04 -11.95
C THR A 515 -39.61 6.68 -13.24
N LEU A 516 -38.80 7.40 -14.01
CA LEU A 516 -39.33 8.06 -15.22
C LEU A 516 -38.74 7.55 -16.56
N ARG A 517 -37.47 7.17 -16.62
CA ARG A 517 -36.91 6.70 -17.89
C ARG A 517 -37.29 5.26 -18.24
N TRP A 518 -37.41 4.38 -17.27
CA TRP A 518 -37.88 3.00 -17.48
C TRP A 518 -39.36 2.95 -17.84
N TYR A 519 -40.20 3.79 -17.21
CA TYR A 519 -41.64 3.90 -17.51
C TYR A 519 -41.90 4.50 -18.89
N GLN A 520 -41.13 5.51 -19.31
CA GLN A 520 -41.24 6.10 -20.64
C GLN A 520 -40.67 5.21 -21.77
N GLN A 521 -39.69 4.34 -21.48
CA GLN A 521 -39.23 3.35 -22.49
C GLN A 521 -40.16 2.16 -22.65
N ILE A 522 -40.95 1.82 -21.64
CA ILE A 522 -41.91 0.72 -21.73
C ILE A 522 -43.25 1.21 -22.30
N ILE A 523 -43.70 2.43 -22.00
CA ILE A 523 -45.00 2.95 -22.48
C ILE A 523 -44.86 3.71 -23.81
N GLY A 524 -43.70 4.12 -24.24
CA GLY A 524 -43.46 4.80 -25.52
C GLY A 524 -43.26 3.90 -26.73
N ARG A 525 -43.55 2.60 -26.63
CA ARG A 525 -43.57 1.62 -27.72
C ARG A 525 -44.91 0.84 -27.72
N GLY A 526 -46.00 1.58 -27.73
CA GLY A 526 -47.32 1.11 -28.03
C GLY A 526 -47.92 1.93 -29.15
#